data_0f2331286528e308c0188e2a044275c9
#
_entry.id   0f2331286528e308c0188e2a044275c9
#
_cell.length_a   1.000
_cell.length_b   1.000
_cell.length_c   1.000
_cell.angle_alpha   90.00
_cell.angle_beta   90.00
_cell.angle_gamma   90.00
#
_symmetry.space_group_name_H-M   'P 1'
#
loop_
_entity.id
_entity.type
_entity.pdbx_description
1 polymer ?
#
loop_
_entity_poly.entity_id
_entity_poly.type
_entity_poly.pdbx_seq_one_letter_code
_entity_poly.pdbx_strand_id
1 'polypeptide(L)'
;MNRTQTLLTVAALCCLLFSPAAVLAEMVAIAGEDVNMRSGPGTKNEVLWKMGTGFPLAVVKRAGDWLQVKDFEGSTGWVQKSTINTTQHVVVRANKGTDKTINVRSEPSRKAGVVAQAKYGVVFKKLAKKGDWVQVEHGEGVTGWIESSLLWGF
;
A
#
# COMPACT_ATOMS: atom_id res chain seq x y z
N MET A 1 -34.44 -55.82 40.88
CA MET A 1 -34.83 -54.59 40.13
C MET A 1 -33.63 -53.67 40.10
N ASN A 2 -32.82 -53.76 39.06
CA ASN A 2 -31.63 -52.92 38.86
C ASN A 2 -31.91 -51.84 37.85
N ARG A 3 -31.87 -50.60 38.26
CA ARG A 3 -31.93 -49.43 37.37
C ARG A 3 -30.50 -49.01 37.01
N THR A 4 -30.11 -49.30 35.81
CA THR A 4 -28.88 -48.78 35.16
C THR A 4 -29.14 -47.34 34.73
N GLN A 5 -28.45 -46.40 35.33
CA GLN A 5 -28.43 -45.00 34.85
C GLN A 5 -27.33 -44.86 33.83
N THR A 6 -27.73 -44.51 32.59
CA THR A 6 -26.84 -44.19 31.49
C THR A 6 -26.45 -42.69 31.56
N LEU A 7 -25.20 -42.40 31.91
CA LEU A 7 -24.63 -41.05 31.83
C LEU A 7 -24.32 -40.71 30.36
N LEU A 8 -25.06 -39.76 29.80
CA LEU A 8 -24.72 -39.12 28.53
C LEU A 8 -23.68 -38.01 28.78
N THR A 9 -22.45 -38.25 28.39
CA THR A 9 -21.39 -37.22 28.34
C THR A 9 -21.54 -36.43 27.04
N VAL A 10 -22.00 -35.18 27.14
CA VAL A 10 -22.02 -34.23 26.02
C VAL A 10 -20.62 -33.62 25.94
N ALA A 11 -19.84 -34.05 24.95
CA ALA A 11 -18.56 -33.42 24.64
C ALA A 11 -18.85 -32.15 23.80
N ALA A 12 -18.75 -30.99 24.46
CA ALA A 12 -18.80 -29.68 23.77
C ALA A 12 -17.51 -29.48 22.96
N LEU A 13 -17.60 -29.66 21.64
CA LEU A 13 -16.54 -29.38 20.70
C LEU A 13 -16.42 -27.84 20.52
N CYS A 14 -15.49 -27.23 21.25
CA CYS A 14 -15.19 -25.80 21.15
C CYS A 14 -14.41 -25.56 19.86
N CYS A 15 -15.09 -25.25 18.73
CA CYS A 15 -14.46 -24.78 17.50
C CYS A 15 -13.89 -23.38 17.74
N LEU A 16 -12.59 -23.29 18.06
CA LEU A 16 -11.84 -22.04 18.03
C LEU A 16 -11.79 -21.55 16.58
N LEU A 17 -12.62 -20.57 16.26
CA LEU A 17 -12.56 -19.83 15.00
C LEU A 17 -11.28 -18.97 15.02
N PHE A 18 -10.20 -19.51 14.50
CA PHE A 18 -9.02 -18.73 14.15
C PHE A 18 -9.40 -17.84 12.95
N SER A 19 -9.85 -16.61 13.21
CA SER A 19 -9.87 -15.58 12.19
C SER A 19 -8.42 -15.23 11.85
N PRO A 20 -7.97 -15.40 10.59
CA PRO A 20 -6.65 -14.91 10.21
C PRO A 20 -6.69 -13.38 10.36
N ALA A 21 -5.92 -12.85 11.31
CA ALA A 21 -5.67 -11.42 11.35
C ALA A 21 -5.05 -11.03 10.02
N ALA A 22 -5.69 -10.14 9.27
CA ALA A 22 -5.12 -9.57 8.06
C ALA A 22 -3.85 -8.82 8.48
N VAL A 23 -2.69 -9.42 8.24
CA VAL A 23 -1.40 -8.74 8.42
C VAL A 23 -1.38 -7.63 7.36
N LEU A 24 -1.50 -6.38 7.81
CA LEU A 24 -1.30 -5.23 6.94
C LEU A 24 0.13 -5.34 6.37
N ALA A 25 0.24 -5.32 5.06
CA ALA A 25 1.55 -5.34 4.42
C ALA A 25 2.35 -4.11 4.89
N GLU A 26 3.58 -4.35 5.32
CA GLU A 26 4.48 -3.25 5.66
C GLU A 26 4.74 -2.42 4.39
N MET A 27 4.51 -1.11 4.50
CA MET A 27 4.74 -0.18 3.40
C MET A 27 6.07 0.55 3.59
N VAL A 28 6.76 0.78 2.48
CA VAL A 28 7.97 1.60 2.39
C VAL A 28 7.85 2.53 1.19
N ALA A 29 8.66 3.58 1.14
CA ALA A 29 8.74 4.47 -0.02
C ALA A 29 10.19 4.57 -0.50
N ILE A 30 10.36 4.77 -1.80
CA ILE A 30 11.67 5.03 -2.39
C ILE A 30 12.23 6.36 -1.85
N ALA A 31 13.49 6.36 -1.40
CA ALA A 31 14.13 7.50 -0.75
C ALA A 31 14.87 8.45 -1.71
N GLY A 32 15.10 8.05 -2.95
CA GLY A 32 15.88 8.81 -3.94
C GLY A 32 15.38 8.67 -5.35
N GLU A 33 16.01 9.37 -6.27
CA GLU A 33 15.73 9.26 -7.70
C GLU A 33 16.47 8.06 -8.32
N ASP A 34 15.93 7.54 -9.44
CA ASP A 34 16.54 6.47 -10.24
C ASP A 34 16.91 5.19 -9.46
N VAL A 35 16.17 4.86 -8.41
CA VAL A 35 16.40 3.64 -7.64
C VAL A 35 16.04 2.41 -8.44
N ASN A 36 16.97 1.49 -8.58
CA ASN A 36 16.78 0.26 -9.34
C ASN A 36 15.99 -0.78 -8.54
N MET A 37 14.85 -1.23 -9.08
CA MET A 37 14.21 -2.47 -8.67
C MET A 37 14.72 -3.60 -9.57
N ARG A 38 15.18 -4.71 -8.98
CA ARG A 38 15.90 -5.79 -9.66
C ARG A 38 15.17 -7.11 -9.58
N SER A 39 15.54 -8.05 -10.46
CA SER A 39 14.96 -9.39 -10.51
C SER A 39 15.35 -10.29 -9.32
N GLY A 40 16.43 -9.95 -8.59
CA GLY A 40 16.93 -10.70 -7.44
C GLY A 40 17.70 -9.83 -6.46
N PRO A 41 18.01 -10.36 -5.25
CA PRO A 41 18.75 -9.64 -4.21
C PRO A 41 20.24 -9.58 -4.57
N GLY A 42 20.69 -8.46 -5.12
CA GLY A 42 22.08 -8.21 -5.49
C GLY A 42 22.22 -7.31 -6.72
N THR A 43 23.31 -6.55 -6.77
CA THR A 43 23.59 -5.57 -7.84
C THR A 43 23.87 -6.17 -9.21
N LYS A 44 24.18 -7.48 -9.26
CA LYS A 44 24.40 -8.22 -10.50
C LYS A 44 23.10 -8.68 -11.19
N ASN A 45 21.97 -8.64 -10.48
CA ASN A 45 20.68 -9.01 -11.04
C ASN A 45 20.16 -7.92 -11.97
N GLU A 46 19.37 -8.34 -12.96
CA GLU A 46 18.76 -7.47 -13.96
C GLU A 46 17.94 -6.33 -13.30
N VAL A 47 18.01 -5.13 -13.87
CA VAL A 47 17.17 -3.99 -13.49
C VAL A 47 15.84 -4.13 -14.22
N LEU A 48 14.78 -4.32 -13.46
CA LEU A 48 13.41 -4.42 -13.97
C LEU A 48 12.80 -3.04 -14.17
N TRP A 49 12.97 -2.15 -13.17
CA TRP A 49 12.41 -0.80 -13.17
C TRP A 49 13.36 0.18 -12.50
N LYS A 50 13.26 1.44 -12.91
CA LYS A 50 13.81 2.59 -12.19
C LYS A 50 12.67 3.35 -11.52
N MET A 51 12.79 3.62 -10.25
CA MET A 51 11.75 4.22 -9.43
C MET A 51 12.20 5.56 -8.89
N GLY A 52 11.30 6.53 -8.89
CA GLY A 52 11.54 7.87 -8.36
C GLY A 52 11.19 7.99 -6.88
N THR A 53 11.60 9.10 -6.31
CA THR A 53 11.39 9.45 -4.90
C THR A 53 9.92 9.37 -4.49
N GLY A 54 9.67 8.79 -3.32
CA GLY A 54 8.34 8.67 -2.74
C GLY A 54 7.50 7.50 -3.29
N PHE A 55 7.96 6.78 -4.32
CA PHE A 55 7.15 5.69 -4.88
C PHE A 55 6.86 4.63 -3.80
N PRO A 56 5.57 4.35 -3.48
CA PRO A 56 5.20 3.45 -2.41
C PRO A 56 5.33 1.98 -2.85
N LEU A 57 5.79 1.12 -1.94
CA LEU A 57 6.00 -0.31 -2.16
C LEU A 57 5.56 -1.11 -0.95
N ALA A 58 4.93 -2.26 -1.16
CA ALA A 58 4.62 -3.21 -0.11
C ALA A 58 5.77 -4.20 0.07
N VAL A 59 6.26 -4.39 1.28
CA VAL A 59 7.31 -5.36 1.59
C VAL A 59 6.72 -6.76 1.59
N VAL A 60 7.31 -7.66 0.81
CA VAL A 60 6.92 -9.08 0.70
C VAL A 60 7.87 -9.96 1.49
N LYS A 61 9.19 -9.71 1.37
CA LYS A 61 10.23 -10.56 1.96
C LYS A 61 11.50 -9.75 2.23
N ARG A 62 12.30 -10.23 3.18
CA ARG A 62 13.60 -9.65 3.54
C ARG A 62 14.71 -10.67 3.30
N ALA A 63 15.84 -10.23 2.70
CA ALA A 63 17.03 -11.05 2.47
C ALA A 63 18.29 -10.19 2.63
N GLY A 64 18.91 -10.24 3.82
CA GLY A 64 20.08 -9.40 4.15
C GLY A 64 19.77 -7.92 3.97
N ASP A 65 20.52 -7.24 3.11
CA ASP A 65 20.33 -5.81 2.79
C ASP A 65 19.32 -5.53 1.69
N TRP A 66 18.54 -6.54 1.28
CA TRP A 66 17.57 -6.46 0.22
C TRP A 66 16.14 -6.71 0.72
N LEU A 67 15.19 -6.01 0.12
CA LEU A 67 13.76 -6.22 0.31
C LEU A 67 13.14 -6.67 -1.01
N GLN A 68 12.41 -7.78 -0.98
CA GLN A 68 11.46 -8.08 -2.03
C GLN A 68 10.23 -7.23 -1.79
N VAL A 69 9.82 -6.51 -2.79
CA VAL A 69 8.71 -5.57 -2.74
C VAL A 69 7.72 -5.83 -3.85
N LYS A 70 6.51 -5.32 -3.66
CA LYS A 70 5.44 -5.34 -4.65
C LYS A 70 4.91 -3.93 -4.85
N ASP A 71 4.73 -3.52 -6.10
CA ASP A 71 4.12 -2.24 -6.47
C ASP A 71 2.59 -2.30 -6.52
N PHE A 72 1.96 -1.18 -6.85
CA PHE A 72 0.51 -1.03 -6.92
C PHE A 72 -0.13 -1.75 -8.13
N GLU A 73 0.67 -2.21 -9.09
CA GLU A 73 0.24 -3.04 -10.21
C GLU A 73 0.40 -4.55 -9.95
N GLY A 74 1.04 -4.91 -8.82
CA GLY A 74 1.32 -6.27 -8.44
C GLY A 74 2.67 -6.80 -8.94
N SER A 75 3.47 -5.98 -9.63
CA SER A 75 4.82 -6.35 -10.06
C SER A 75 5.72 -6.50 -8.84
N THR A 76 6.58 -7.51 -8.85
CA THR A 76 7.50 -7.80 -7.75
C THR A 76 8.96 -7.66 -8.19
N GLY A 77 9.80 -7.23 -7.26
CA GLY A 77 11.23 -7.11 -7.47
C GLY A 77 11.97 -6.85 -6.17
N TRP A 78 13.25 -6.57 -6.25
CA TRP A 78 14.14 -6.37 -5.11
C TRP A 78 14.74 -4.97 -5.12
N VAL A 79 14.66 -4.30 -3.98
CA VAL A 79 15.29 -3.00 -3.75
C VAL A 79 16.25 -3.10 -2.55
N GLN A 80 17.28 -2.27 -2.54
CA GLN A 80 18.23 -2.23 -1.44
C GLN A 80 17.64 -1.46 -0.26
N LYS A 81 17.82 -1.93 0.97
CA LYS A 81 17.28 -1.29 2.19
C LYS A 81 17.72 0.17 2.34
N SER A 82 18.94 0.50 1.91
CA SER A 82 19.47 1.87 1.97
C SER A 82 18.78 2.86 1.04
N THR A 83 17.95 2.37 0.11
CA THR A 83 17.25 3.20 -0.89
C THR A 83 15.78 3.42 -0.57
N ILE A 84 15.34 3.05 0.63
CA ILE A 84 13.95 3.22 1.08
C ILE A 84 13.86 3.99 2.39
N ASN A 85 12.67 4.53 2.64
CA ASN A 85 12.28 5.15 3.92
C ASN A 85 10.83 4.77 4.26
N THR A 86 10.34 5.27 5.40
CA THR A 86 8.98 5.04 5.91
C THR A 86 8.08 6.29 5.79
N THR A 87 8.51 7.31 5.07
CA THR A 87 7.67 8.48 4.78
C THR A 87 6.44 8.03 3.99
N GLN A 88 5.27 8.36 4.51
CA GLN A 88 4.02 7.87 3.92
C GLN A 88 3.74 8.54 2.58
N HIS A 89 3.64 7.73 1.54
CA HIS A 89 3.28 8.15 0.20
C HIS A 89 2.16 7.30 -0.36
N VAL A 90 1.42 7.85 -1.30
CA VAL A 90 0.35 7.18 -2.03
C VAL A 90 0.51 7.43 -3.53
N VAL A 91 0.05 6.50 -4.34
CA VAL A 91 0.05 6.62 -5.80
C VAL A 91 -1.37 6.53 -6.33
N VAL A 92 -1.68 7.30 -7.37
CA VAL A 92 -2.97 7.25 -8.07
C VAL A 92 -3.08 5.94 -8.84
N ARG A 93 -4.05 5.10 -8.46
CA ARG A 93 -4.31 3.80 -9.10
C ARG A 93 -5.51 3.82 -10.06
N ALA A 94 -6.28 4.87 -10.06
CA ALA A 94 -7.46 5.01 -10.90
C ALA A 94 -7.10 5.40 -12.34
N ASN A 95 -7.97 5.04 -13.30
CA ASN A 95 -7.90 5.43 -14.70
C ASN A 95 -6.69 4.87 -15.48
N LYS A 96 -6.17 3.71 -15.09
CA LYS A 96 -5.08 3.01 -15.80
C LYS A 96 -5.37 2.93 -17.32
N GLY A 97 -4.37 3.27 -18.13
CA GLY A 97 -4.43 3.17 -19.60
C GLY A 97 -5.36 4.18 -20.27
N THR A 98 -5.75 5.25 -19.58
CA THR A 98 -6.58 6.32 -20.14
C THR A 98 -5.95 7.69 -19.90
N ASP A 99 -6.41 8.71 -20.62
CA ASP A 99 -6.01 10.11 -20.40
C ASP A 99 -6.83 10.81 -19.30
N LYS A 100 -7.75 10.08 -18.65
CA LYS A 100 -8.59 10.64 -17.58
C LYS A 100 -7.77 10.96 -16.34
N THR A 101 -8.10 12.08 -15.70
CA THR A 101 -7.53 12.51 -14.43
C THR A 101 -8.49 12.21 -13.28
N ILE A 102 -7.96 12.24 -12.06
CA ILE A 102 -8.73 12.35 -10.81
C ILE A 102 -8.64 13.78 -10.28
N ASN A 103 -9.59 14.18 -9.44
CA ASN A 103 -9.59 15.50 -8.84
C ASN A 103 -8.91 15.48 -7.46
N VAL A 104 -8.03 16.44 -7.24
CA VAL A 104 -7.52 16.85 -5.94
C VAL A 104 -8.39 18.02 -5.47
N ARG A 105 -8.99 17.94 -4.29
CA ARG A 105 -9.99 18.90 -3.82
C ARG A 105 -9.49 19.72 -2.63
N SER A 106 -10.03 20.92 -2.46
CA SER A 106 -9.68 21.82 -1.35
C SER A 106 -10.07 21.26 0.03
N GLU A 107 -11.14 20.45 0.09
CA GLU A 107 -11.67 19.85 1.31
C GLU A 107 -12.06 18.38 1.07
N PRO A 108 -12.21 17.56 2.13
CA PRO A 108 -12.59 16.15 2.01
C PRO A 108 -14.07 15.98 1.68
N SER A 109 -14.48 16.44 0.51
CA SER A 109 -15.86 16.43 0.01
C SER A 109 -15.91 16.44 -1.51
N ARG A 110 -16.82 15.68 -2.11
CA ARG A 110 -17.08 15.71 -3.56
C ARG A 110 -17.62 17.03 -4.06
N LYS A 111 -18.18 17.85 -3.15
CA LYS A 111 -18.72 19.18 -3.45
C LYS A 111 -17.66 20.29 -3.37
N ALA A 112 -16.49 20.00 -2.77
CA ALA A 112 -15.41 20.96 -2.65
C ALA A 112 -14.77 21.29 -4.00
N GLY A 113 -14.19 22.50 -4.08
CA GLY A 113 -13.49 22.96 -5.28
C GLY A 113 -12.33 22.05 -5.66
N VAL A 114 -12.05 21.95 -6.96
CA VAL A 114 -10.89 21.23 -7.49
C VAL A 114 -9.69 22.16 -7.49
N VAL A 115 -8.62 21.78 -6.79
CA VAL A 115 -7.38 22.56 -6.68
C VAL A 115 -6.30 22.06 -7.66
N ALA A 116 -6.37 20.78 -8.04
CA ALA A 116 -5.49 20.16 -9.02
C ALA A 116 -6.13 18.91 -9.61
N GLN A 117 -5.51 18.38 -10.65
CA GLN A 117 -5.86 17.09 -11.25
C GLN A 117 -4.62 16.22 -11.36
N ALA A 118 -4.78 14.91 -11.19
CA ALA A 118 -3.69 13.95 -11.30
C ALA A 118 -4.04 12.78 -12.20
N LYS A 119 -3.06 12.32 -12.97
CA LYS A 119 -3.15 11.12 -13.79
C LYS A 119 -2.78 9.87 -13.00
N TYR A 120 -3.08 8.71 -13.57
CA TYR A 120 -2.58 7.41 -13.10
C TYR A 120 -1.06 7.44 -12.90
N GLY A 121 -0.59 6.83 -11.81
CA GLY A 121 0.84 6.74 -11.49
C GLY A 121 1.45 7.96 -10.77
N VAL A 122 0.71 9.07 -10.64
CA VAL A 122 1.20 10.24 -9.90
C VAL A 122 1.32 9.90 -8.42
N VAL A 123 2.49 10.21 -7.84
CA VAL A 123 2.82 9.96 -6.43
C VAL A 123 2.63 11.23 -5.61
N PHE A 124 2.06 11.07 -4.43
CA PHE A 124 1.85 12.13 -3.45
C PHE A 124 2.39 11.72 -2.08
N LYS A 125 2.94 12.67 -1.34
CA LYS A 125 3.16 12.50 0.09
C LYS A 125 1.80 12.53 0.79
N LYS A 126 1.55 11.55 1.66
CA LYS A 126 0.35 11.50 2.50
C LYS A 126 0.58 12.36 3.74
N LEU A 127 -0.32 13.29 4.02
CA LEU A 127 -0.28 14.17 5.18
C LEU A 127 -1.22 13.71 6.29
N ALA A 128 -2.48 13.36 5.93
CA ALA A 128 -3.51 12.96 6.89
C ALA A 128 -4.56 12.06 6.24
N LYS A 129 -5.43 11.48 7.07
CA LYS A 129 -6.63 10.75 6.62
C LYS A 129 -7.84 11.22 7.41
N LYS A 130 -8.97 11.44 6.73
CA LYS A 130 -10.26 11.79 7.33
C LYS A 130 -11.37 10.99 6.64
N GLY A 131 -11.88 9.96 7.32
CA GLY A 131 -12.86 9.04 6.71
C GLY A 131 -12.30 8.40 5.44
N ASP A 132 -13.00 8.55 4.33
CA ASP A 132 -12.63 8.02 3.01
C ASP A 132 -11.73 8.98 2.21
N TRP A 133 -11.18 10.02 2.83
CA TRP A 133 -10.33 11.00 2.18
C TRP A 133 -8.92 11.00 2.74
N VAL A 134 -7.95 11.18 1.86
CA VAL A 134 -6.53 11.32 2.16
C VAL A 134 -6.08 12.72 1.79
N GLN A 135 -5.50 13.44 2.74
CA GLN A 135 -4.82 14.70 2.48
C GLN A 135 -3.44 14.40 1.91
N VAL A 136 -3.12 15.03 0.81
CA VAL A 136 -1.91 14.80 0.06
C VAL A 136 -1.18 16.11 -0.27
N GLU A 137 0.13 15.97 -0.51
CA GLU A 137 0.99 17.04 -0.97
C GLU A 137 1.81 16.53 -2.18
N HIS A 138 1.87 17.32 -3.24
CA HIS A 138 2.76 17.08 -4.37
C HIS A 138 4.03 17.92 -4.22
N GLY A 139 5.16 17.46 -4.74
CA GLY A 139 6.49 18.09 -4.58
C GLY A 139 6.60 19.58 -4.94
N GLU A 140 5.64 20.11 -5.69
CA GLU A 140 5.55 21.54 -6.03
C GLU A 140 4.69 22.36 -5.04
N GLY A 141 4.37 21.78 -3.87
CA GLY A 141 3.61 22.46 -2.81
C GLY A 141 2.09 22.45 -3.00
N VAL A 142 1.56 21.73 -3.99
CA VAL A 142 0.13 21.55 -4.16
C VAL A 142 -0.40 20.62 -3.07
N THR A 143 -1.30 21.10 -2.21
CA THR A 143 -1.97 20.31 -1.19
C THR A 143 -3.46 20.17 -1.48
N GLY A 144 -4.05 19.05 -1.08
CA GLY A 144 -5.49 18.83 -1.22
C GLY A 144 -5.93 17.45 -0.77
N TRP A 145 -7.16 17.09 -1.10
CA TRP A 145 -7.81 15.87 -0.67
C TRP A 145 -8.20 15.00 -1.85
N ILE A 146 -7.92 13.70 -1.74
CA ILE A 146 -8.27 12.67 -2.73
C ILE A 146 -9.03 11.55 -2.03
N GLU A 147 -10.05 10.96 -2.68
CA GLU A 147 -10.74 9.78 -2.17
C GLU A 147 -9.76 8.61 -2.05
N SER A 148 -9.74 7.92 -0.92
CA SER A 148 -8.81 6.82 -0.64
C SER A 148 -8.96 5.65 -1.62
N SER A 149 -10.17 5.43 -2.17
CA SER A 149 -10.44 4.42 -3.19
C SER A 149 -9.69 4.61 -4.50
N LEU A 150 -9.24 5.83 -4.79
CA LEU A 150 -8.50 6.20 -6.00
C LEU A 150 -6.98 6.03 -5.83
N LEU A 151 -6.54 5.73 -4.61
CA LEU A 151 -5.14 5.68 -4.20
C LEU A 151 -4.70 4.28 -3.79
N TRP A 152 -3.40 4.05 -3.84
CA TRP A 152 -2.73 2.91 -3.23
C TRP A 152 -1.47 3.37 -2.49
N GLY A 153 -1.15 2.70 -1.37
CA GLY A 153 0.03 3.02 -0.58
C GLY A 153 -0.27 2.99 0.93
N PHE A 154 0.41 3.84 1.70
CA PHE A 154 0.32 3.91 3.16
C PHE A 154 -1.08 4.25 3.72
#